data_324ae501efd924553b8de34ac99b41ad
#
_entry.id   324ae501efd924553b8de34ac99b41ad
#
_cell.length_a   1.000
_cell.length_b   1.000
_cell.length_c   1.000
_cell.angle_alpha   90.00
_cell.angle_beta   90.00
_cell.angle_gamma   90.00
#
_symmetry.space_group_name_H-M   'P 1'
#
loop_
_entity.id
_entity.type
_entity.pdbx_description
1 polymer ?
#
loop_
_entity_poly.entity_id
_entity_poly.type
_entity_poly.pdbx_seq_one_letter_code
_entity_poly.pdbx_strand_id
1 'polypeptide(L)'
;MQSEAGAAGAVHGSLQSGALTTTYTASQGLLLMIPNMYKMAGELLPGVFHVSARALAASSLSIFGDHQDVMATRQTGFALLAESGVQEVMDLSAVAHLSAIKGRVPFINFFDGFRTSHEIQKIELWLMMIWLN
;
A
#
# COMPACT_ATOMS: atom_id res chain seq x y z
N MET A 1 12.81 -9.32 -8.85
CA MET A 1 11.68 -10.26 -8.60
C MET A 1 10.94 -10.47 -9.90
N GLN A 2 10.49 -11.69 -10.18
CA GLN A 2 9.80 -12.02 -11.43
C GLN A 2 8.26 -11.87 -11.32
N SER A 3 7.73 -11.77 -10.11
CA SER A 3 6.31 -11.55 -9.88
C SER A 3 6.06 -10.88 -8.53
N GLU A 4 4.86 -10.34 -8.37
CA GLU A 4 4.43 -9.72 -7.12
C GLU A 4 4.32 -10.74 -5.97
N ALA A 5 4.05 -12.01 -6.26
CA ALA A 5 4.11 -13.06 -5.24
C ALA A 5 5.52 -13.20 -4.65
N GLY A 6 6.55 -13.14 -5.51
CA GLY A 6 7.95 -13.13 -5.08
C GLY A 6 8.33 -11.85 -4.33
N ALA A 7 7.82 -10.69 -4.78
CA ALA A 7 8.01 -9.42 -4.08
C ALA A 7 7.40 -9.46 -2.67
N ALA A 8 6.19 -10.00 -2.53
CA ALA A 8 5.54 -10.16 -1.22
C ALA A 8 6.32 -11.10 -0.29
N GLY A 9 6.91 -12.16 -0.84
CA GLY A 9 7.80 -13.05 -0.08
C GLY A 9 9.05 -12.35 0.42
N ALA A 10 9.66 -11.48 -0.41
CA ALA A 10 10.82 -10.67 -0.02
C ALA A 10 10.45 -9.63 1.06
N VAL A 11 9.30 -8.97 0.92
CA VAL A 11 8.77 -8.04 1.93
C VAL A 11 8.55 -8.76 3.26
N HIS A 12 7.93 -9.95 3.22
CA HIS A 12 7.70 -10.76 4.41
C HIS A 12 9.04 -11.11 5.12
N GLY A 13 10.03 -11.60 4.38
CA GLY A 13 11.35 -11.92 4.93
C GLY A 13 12.06 -10.69 5.53
N SER A 14 11.95 -9.54 4.88
CA SER A 14 12.50 -8.27 5.36
C SER A 14 11.84 -7.82 6.67
N LEU A 15 10.51 -7.88 6.74
CA LEU A 15 9.76 -7.56 7.97
C LEU A 15 10.09 -8.52 9.11
N GLN A 16 10.27 -9.81 8.83
CA GLN A 16 10.70 -10.82 9.81
C GLN A 16 12.07 -10.53 10.40
N SER A 17 12.97 -9.92 9.62
CA SER A 17 14.29 -9.51 10.12
C SER A 17 14.24 -8.22 10.95
N GLY A 18 13.07 -7.59 11.10
CA GLY A 18 12.87 -6.35 11.85
C GLY A 18 13.13 -5.09 11.04
N ALA A 19 13.32 -5.18 9.73
CA ALA A 19 13.53 -4.02 8.89
C ALA A 19 12.21 -3.31 8.55
N LEU A 20 12.20 -1.98 8.58
CA LEU A 20 11.08 -1.19 8.05
C LEU A 20 10.99 -1.43 6.55
N THR A 21 9.85 -1.95 6.09
CA THR A 21 9.70 -2.38 4.71
C THR A 21 8.38 -1.91 4.12
N THR A 22 8.47 -1.42 2.89
CA THR A 22 7.31 -1.02 2.09
C THR A 22 7.38 -1.64 0.70
N THR A 23 6.25 -1.72 0.02
CA THR A 23 6.15 -2.15 -1.38
C THR A 23 5.07 -1.36 -2.12
N TYR A 24 5.15 -1.40 -3.43
CA TYR A 24 4.25 -0.67 -4.34
C TYR A 24 3.66 -1.66 -5.33
N THR A 25 2.35 -1.60 -5.54
CA THR A 25 1.67 -2.51 -6.45
C THR A 25 0.34 -1.94 -6.96
N ALA A 26 -0.31 -2.66 -7.84
CA ALA A 26 -1.62 -2.32 -8.40
C ALA A 26 -2.33 -3.56 -8.93
N SER A 27 -3.66 -3.53 -8.98
CA SER A 27 -4.50 -4.48 -9.73
C SER A 27 -4.16 -5.95 -9.44
N GLN A 28 -3.94 -6.76 -10.47
CA GLN A 28 -3.62 -8.18 -10.36
C GLN A 28 -2.35 -8.44 -9.55
N GLY A 29 -1.39 -7.51 -9.55
CA GLY A 29 -0.18 -7.62 -8.73
C GLY A 29 -0.50 -7.71 -7.25
N LEU A 30 -1.44 -6.88 -6.76
CA LEU A 30 -1.90 -6.96 -5.38
C LEU A 30 -2.56 -8.31 -5.07
N LEU A 31 -3.35 -8.86 -6.00
CA LEU A 31 -3.99 -10.16 -5.81
C LEU A 31 -2.97 -11.29 -5.66
N LEU A 32 -1.85 -11.23 -6.38
CA LEU A 32 -0.77 -12.20 -6.24
C LEU A 32 -0.05 -12.14 -4.88
N MET A 33 -0.20 -11.04 -4.15
CA MET A 33 0.38 -10.86 -2.82
C MET A 33 -0.49 -11.43 -1.68
N ILE A 34 -1.78 -11.71 -1.92
CA ILE A 34 -2.77 -12.07 -0.90
C ILE A 34 -2.30 -13.21 0.03
N PRO A 35 -1.74 -14.33 -0.46
CA PRO A 35 -1.30 -15.40 0.44
C PRO A 35 -0.28 -14.95 1.48
N ASN A 36 0.68 -14.10 1.08
CA ASN A 36 1.67 -13.54 2.00
C ASN A 36 1.08 -12.45 2.91
N MET A 37 0.06 -11.73 2.44
CA MET A 37 -0.63 -10.72 3.25
C MET A 37 -1.31 -11.36 4.47
N TYR A 38 -2.02 -12.47 4.30
CA TYR A 38 -2.59 -13.22 5.42
C TYR A 38 -1.52 -13.61 6.45
N LYS A 39 -0.37 -14.03 5.97
CA LYS A 39 0.74 -14.42 6.84
C LYS A 39 1.31 -13.23 7.60
N MET A 40 1.60 -12.12 6.91
CA MET A 40 2.10 -10.90 7.53
C MET A 40 1.14 -10.35 8.60
N ALA A 41 -0.17 -10.35 8.31
CA ALA A 41 -1.18 -9.89 9.25
C ALA A 41 -1.26 -10.80 10.49
N GLY A 42 -1.26 -12.12 10.29
CA GLY A 42 -1.27 -13.11 11.38
C GLY A 42 -0.02 -13.05 12.27
N GLU A 43 1.11 -12.64 11.72
CA GLU A 43 2.38 -12.46 12.42
C GLU A 43 2.56 -11.04 12.99
N LEU A 44 1.58 -10.15 12.83
CA LEU A 44 1.59 -8.77 13.32
C LEU A 44 2.80 -7.96 12.80
N LEU A 45 3.17 -8.16 11.54
CA LEU A 45 4.29 -7.49 10.90
C LEU A 45 3.87 -6.10 10.37
N PRO A 46 4.56 -5.02 10.74
CA PRO A 46 4.16 -3.66 10.43
C PRO A 46 4.58 -3.20 9.03
N GLY A 47 4.19 -3.95 8.00
CA GLY A 47 4.44 -3.59 6.61
C GLY A 47 3.43 -2.58 6.06
N VAL A 48 3.84 -1.75 5.11
CA VAL A 48 2.95 -0.84 4.39
C VAL A 48 3.03 -1.12 2.89
N PHE A 49 1.87 -1.36 2.29
CA PHE A 49 1.69 -1.55 0.85
C PHE A 49 1.06 -0.29 0.27
N HIS A 50 1.75 0.40 -0.60
CA HIS A 50 1.20 1.51 -1.35
C HIS A 50 0.57 0.98 -2.64
N VAL A 51 -0.71 1.25 -2.82
CA VAL A 51 -1.49 0.66 -3.92
C VAL A 51 -2.13 1.74 -4.77
N SER A 52 -1.74 1.76 -6.05
CA SER A 52 -2.48 2.49 -7.08
C SER A 52 -3.70 1.67 -7.48
N ALA A 53 -4.81 1.87 -6.77
CA ALA A 53 -6.00 1.03 -6.88
C ALA A 53 -6.62 1.10 -8.28
N ARG A 54 -6.83 -0.05 -8.90
CA ARG A 54 -7.33 -0.18 -10.27
C ARG A 54 -8.35 -1.30 -10.41
N ALA A 55 -9.18 -1.18 -11.44
CA ALA A 55 -10.06 -2.26 -11.86
C ALA A 55 -9.26 -3.51 -12.20
N LEU A 56 -9.85 -4.67 -11.92
CA LEU A 56 -9.27 -5.96 -12.29
C LEU A 56 -9.62 -6.27 -13.75
N ALA A 57 -8.67 -6.88 -14.46
CA ALA A 57 -8.93 -7.37 -15.80
C ALA A 57 -9.88 -8.57 -15.74
N ALA A 58 -10.98 -8.49 -16.46
CA ALA A 58 -11.88 -9.63 -16.66
C ALA A 58 -11.65 -10.27 -18.04
N SER A 59 -11.83 -9.49 -19.12
CA SER A 59 -11.59 -9.92 -20.50
C SER A 59 -10.46 -9.15 -21.17
N SER A 60 -10.08 -8.02 -20.62
CA SER A 60 -9.00 -7.18 -21.12
C SER A 60 -8.36 -6.41 -19.95
N LEU A 61 -7.15 -5.91 -20.17
CA LEU A 61 -6.48 -5.05 -19.19
C LEU A 61 -7.29 -3.77 -18.96
N SER A 62 -7.52 -3.44 -17.70
CA SER A 62 -8.11 -2.16 -17.30
C SER A 62 -7.07 -1.30 -16.58
N ILE A 63 -6.98 -0.03 -16.99
CA ILE A 63 -6.09 0.98 -16.40
C ILE A 63 -6.86 1.98 -15.53
N PHE A 64 -8.18 1.92 -15.53
CA PHE A 64 -9.00 2.87 -14.79
C PHE A 64 -8.94 2.64 -13.28
N GLY A 65 -9.03 3.73 -12.53
CA GLY A 65 -9.16 3.69 -11.09
C GLY A 65 -10.42 2.95 -10.65
N ASP A 66 -10.26 2.05 -9.71
CA ASP A 66 -11.34 1.27 -9.10
C ASP A 66 -10.82 0.70 -7.78
N HIS A 67 -11.71 0.25 -6.92
CA HIS A 67 -11.37 -0.39 -5.65
C HIS A 67 -11.47 -1.93 -5.67
N GLN A 68 -11.63 -2.54 -6.84
CA GLN A 68 -11.79 -3.99 -6.95
C GLN A 68 -10.61 -4.77 -6.35
N ASP A 69 -9.40 -4.31 -6.62
CA ASP A 69 -8.17 -4.94 -6.12
C ASP A 69 -8.04 -4.83 -4.59
N VAL A 70 -8.20 -3.63 -4.04
CA VAL A 70 -8.11 -3.43 -2.58
C VAL A 70 -9.29 -4.08 -1.85
N MET A 71 -10.49 -4.10 -2.43
CA MET A 71 -11.63 -4.79 -1.84
C MET A 71 -11.44 -6.31 -1.83
N ALA A 72 -10.71 -6.88 -2.79
CA ALA A 72 -10.36 -8.29 -2.77
C ALA A 72 -9.44 -8.66 -1.59
N THR A 73 -8.71 -7.71 -1.06
CA THR A 73 -7.79 -7.92 0.08
C THR A 73 -8.40 -7.63 1.45
N ARG A 74 -9.64 -7.18 1.53
CA ARG A 74 -10.29 -6.75 2.78
C ARG A 74 -10.30 -7.78 3.90
N GLN A 75 -10.18 -9.06 3.57
CA GLN A 75 -10.21 -10.17 4.55
C GLN A 75 -8.81 -10.60 5.02
N THR A 76 -7.74 -10.00 4.50
CA THR A 76 -6.37 -10.41 4.81
C THR A 76 -5.91 -10.02 6.21
N GLY A 77 -6.60 -9.08 6.86
CA GLY A 77 -6.20 -8.51 8.15
C GLY A 77 -5.36 -7.24 8.05
N PHE A 78 -5.08 -6.76 6.83
CA PHE A 78 -4.48 -5.45 6.62
C PHE A 78 -5.50 -4.34 6.92
N ALA A 79 -5.05 -3.27 7.56
CA ALA A 79 -5.84 -2.05 7.65
C ALA A 79 -5.83 -1.34 6.29
N LEU A 80 -6.98 -0.78 5.90
CA LEU A 80 -7.15 -0.06 4.64
C LEU A 80 -7.20 1.44 4.92
N LEU A 81 -6.30 2.20 4.33
CA LEU A 81 -6.24 3.66 4.40
C LEU A 81 -6.39 4.23 3.00
N ALA A 82 -7.52 4.90 2.76
CA ALA A 82 -7.86 5.49 1.46
C ALA A 82 -7.51 6.97 1.39
N GLU A 83 -7.03 7.41 0.24
CA GLU A 83 -6.58 8.77 -0.01
C GLU A 83 -7.26 9.33 -1.26
N SER A 84 -7.71 10.58 -1.18
CA SER A 84 -8.49 11.23 -2.23
C SER A 84 -7.68 12.14 -3.15
N GLY A 85 -6.45 12.47 -2.82
CA GLY A 85 -5.62 13.38 -3.60
C GLY A 85 -4.14 13.33 -3.22
N VAL A 86 -3.30 13.98 -4.02
CA VAL A 86 -1.84 13.91 -3.91
C VAL A 86 -1.32 14.40 -2.55
N GLN A 87 -1.94 15.44 -1.97
CA GLN A 87 -1.56 15.91 -0.65
C GLN A 87 -1.81 14.84 0.42
N GLU A 88 -3.00 14.21 0.40
CA GLU A 88 -3.31 13.13 1.33
C GLU A 88 -2.37 11.93 1.17
N VAL A 89 -1.99 11.57 -0.06
CA VAL A 89 -1.01 10.50 -0.30
C VAL A 89 0.30 10.80 0.42
N MET A 90 0.78 12.04 0.34
CA MET A 90 2.02 12.44 1.03
C MET A 90 1.88 12.39 2.55
N ASP A 91 0.78 12.92 3.07
CA ASP A 91 0.56 13.05 4.50
C ASP A 91 0.26 11.70 5.15
N LEU A 92 -0.66 10.94 4.58
CA LEU A 92 -1.13 9.68 5.14
C LEU A 92 -0.15 8.52 4.92
N SER A 93 0.76 8.61 3.97
CA SER A 93 1.85 7.64 3.83
C SER A 93 2.71 7.55 5.09
N ALA A 94 3.09 8.69 5.66
CA ALA A 94 3.83 8.73 6.92
C ALA A 94 2.97 8.20 8.09
N VAL A 95 1.68 8.58 8.12
CA VAL A 95 0.73 8.11 9.14
C VAL A 95 0.55 6.59 9.07
N ALA A 96 0.48 6.01 7.86
CA ALA A 96 0.36 4.57 7.67
C ALA A 96 1.56 3.83 8.29
N HIS A 97 2.79 4.29 8.03
CA HIS A 97 4.00 3.69 8.61
C HIS A 97 4.03 3.80 10.15
N LEU A 98 3.76 4.98 10.69
CA LEU A 98 3.75 5.20 12.14
C LEU A 98 2.65 4.36 12.82
N SER A 99 1.48 4.28 12.20
CA SER A 99 0.36 3.49 12.71
C SER A 99 0.64 1.99 12.63
N ALA A 100 1.26 1.52 11.54
CA ALA A 100 1.65 0.13 11.40
C ALA A 100 2.64 -0.30 12.48
N ILE A 101 3.66 0.52 12.75
CA ILE A 101 4.66 0.25 13.79
C ILE A 101 4.00 0.26 15.17
N LYS A 102 3.21 1.28 15.48
CA LYS A 102 2.59 1.45 16.80
C LYS A 102 1.52 0.40 17.08
N GLY A 103 0.69 0.10 16.07
CA GLY A 103 -0.41 -0.85 16.19
C GLY A 103 -0.02 -2.31 15.96
N ARG A 104 1.16 -2.56 15.38
CA ARG A 104 1.60 -3.88 14.90
C ARG A 104 0.57 -4.50 13.96
N VAL A 105 0.08 -3.68 13.03
CA VAL A 105 -0.89 -4.07 12.00
C VAL A 105 -0.35 -3.62 10.65
N PRO A 106 -0.29 -4.48 9.64
CA PRO A 106 0.09 -4.05 8.30
C PRO A 106 -1.01 -3.18 7.66
N PHE A 107 -0.59 -2.25 6.81
CA PHE A 107 -1.48 -1.31 6.13
C PHE A 107 -1.42 -1.46 4.62
N ILE A 108 -2.57 -1.34 3.97
CA ILE A 108 -2.69 -0.91 2.57
C ILE A 108 -3.02 0.58 2.59
N ASN A 109 -2.12 1.38 2.04
CA ASN A 109 -2.28 2.80 1.81
C ASN A 109 -2.58 2.99 0.32
N PHE A 110 -3.80 3.37 -0.05
CA PHE A 110 -4.23 3.32 -1.43
C PHE A 110 -4.93 4.58 -1.92
N PHE A 111 -4.72 4.89 -3.17
CA PHE A 111 -5.28 6.02 -3.90
C PHE A 111 -5.74 5.59 -5.28
N ASP A 112 -6.49 6.46 -5.97
CA ASP A 112 -6.94 6.20 -7.33
C ASP A 112 -5.75 5.94 -8.28
N GLY A 113 -5.72 4.79 -8.88
CA GLY A 113 -4.60 4.30 -9.69
C GLY A 113 -4.56 4.85 -11.11
N PHE A 114 -5.50 5.72 -11.48
CA PHE A 114 -5.52 6.36 -12.79
C PHE A 114 -5.39 7.88 -12.67
N ARG A 115 -6.29 8.52 -11.95
CA ARG A 115 -6.30 9.98 -11.80
C ARG A 115 -5.21 10.44 -10.85
N THR A 116 -5.30 10.10 -9.57
CA THR A 116 -4.38 10.58 -8.53
C THR A 116 -2.94 10.17 -8.83
N SER A 117 -2.71 8.95 -9.33
CA SER A 117 -1.37 8.45 -9.66
C SER A 117 -0.68 9.21 -10.81
N HIS A 118 -1.42 9.95 -11.62
CA HIS A 118 -0.90 10.71 -12.78
C HIS A 118 -1.02 12.24 -12.62
N GLU A 119 -1.61 12.71 -11.53
CA GLU A 119 -1.71 14.13 -11.25
C GLU A 119 -0.37 14.72 -10.82
N ILE A 120 -0.07 15.91 -11.32
CA ILE A 120 1.04 16.73 -10.86
C ILE A 120 0.45 17.90 -10.08
N GLN A 121 0.69 17.92 -8.77
CA GLN A 121 0.18 18.96 -7.89
C GLN A 121 1.31 19.55 -7.04
N LYS A 122 1.16 20.83 -6.70
CA LYS A 122 1.99 21.44 -5.65
C LYS A 122 1.46 20.96 -4.30
N ILE A 123 2.35 20.42 -3.49
CA ILE A 123 2.04 19.89 -2.16
C ILE A 123 2.81 20.65 -1.09
N GLU A 124 2.31 20.63 0.13
CA GLU A 124 3.00 21.09 1.32
C GLU A 124 3.75 19.90 1.97
N LEU A 125 4.97 20.13 2.42
CA LEU A 125 5.79 19.12 3.08
C LEU A 125 5.85 19.41 4.59
N TRP A 126 5.13 18.65 5.38
CA TRP A 126 5.10 18.86 6.81
C TRP A 126 6.47 18.56 7.47
N LEU A 127 7.25 17.62 6.96
CA LEU A 127 8.55 17.24 7.55
C LEU A 127 9.56 18.39 7.56
N MET A 128 9.47 19.33 6.64
CA MET A 128 10.31 20.53 6.68
C MET A 128 9.92 21.47 7.83
N MET A 129 8.67 21.48 8.26
CA MET A 129 8.22 22.33 9.38
C MET A 129 8.65 21.78 10.74
N ILE A 130 8.81 20.47 10.88
CA ILE A 130 9.22 19.82 12.14
C ILE A 130 10.73 19.97 12.38
N TRP A 131 11.54 20.04 11.32
CA TRP A 131 13.00 20.14 11.42
C TRP A 131 13.54 21.58 11.37
N LEU A 132 12.68 22.56 11.08
CA LEU A 132 13.07 23.98 11.02
C LEU A 132 12.66 24.79 12.27
N ASN A 133 12.02 24.15 13.25
CA ASN A 133 11.73 24.65 14.59
C ASN A 133 12.46 23.85 15.66
#